data_09abf65175654f20f9fca5be240e72e6
#
_entry.id   09abf65175654f20f9fca5be240e72e6
#
_cell.length_a   1.000
_cell.length_b   1.000
_cell.length_c   1.000
_cell.angle_alpha   90.00
_cell.angle_beta   90.00
_cell.angle_gamma   90.00
#
_symmetry.space_group_name_H-M   'P 1'
#
loop_
_entity.id
_entity.type
_entity.pdbx_description
1 polymer ?
#
loop_
_entity_poly.entity_id
_entity_poly.type
_entity_poly.pdbx_seq_one_letter_code
_entity_poly.pdbx_strand_id
1 'polypeptide(L)'
;MRVSNQGSAETVWLVLDDAWEFNEPLSFEVPKRVEALESGPSLRYITSQRMIERFCAEFGEIFRPFILFGSGDFHHLTALFIRQMKEPFVILSFDNHPDWVVGPVHWSCGGWVNRALENPLVQQVAVWGCGNFECGFPWRLRGNRSACRSGRLWVAPWRSEKNDYPDWLHPISTADWRTAFIRFIESIRTSAIYVTVDLDCLAESDAVTNWENGRFLLADLDWAINFLRKKARIIGGDLSGAFSPTRYASWFQSVAGRLDHPRQRSVTDRKRRSINLRALEVVWPILTQA
;
A
#
# COMPACT_ATOMS: atom_id res chain seq x y z
N MET A 1 11.69 35.62 18.17
CA MET A 1 11.59 34.18 17.87
C MET A 1 10.94 34.03 16.51
N ARG A 2 11.71 33.63 15.49
CA ARG A 2 11.14 33.28 14.19
C ARG A 2 10.65 31.84 14.29
N VAL A 3 9.33 31.66 14.27
CA VAL A 3 8.73 30.34 14.03
C VAL A 3 9.15 29.97 12.62
N SER A 4 10.02 28.97 12.47
CA SER A 4 10.33 28.37 11.18
C SER A 4 9.03 27.75 10.66
N ASN A 5 8.52 28.29 9.57
CA ASN A 5 7.47 27.69 8.77
C ASN A 5 8.05 26.39 8.21
N GLN A 6 7.92 25.28 8.93
CA GLN A 6 8.12 23.94 8.35
C GLN A 6 7.00 23.80 7.35
N GLY A 7 7.33 23.88 6.06
CA GLY A 7 6.37 23.72 4.99
C GLY A 7 5.65 22.39 5.16
N SER A 8 4.30 22.41 5.19
CA SER A 8 3.50 21.19 5.16
C SER A 8 3.96 20.37 3.93
N ALA A 9 4.18 19.07 4.15
CA ALA A 9 4.54 18.18 3.05
C ALA A 9 3.48 18.30 1.94
N GLU A 10 3.91 18.45 0.69
CA GLU A 10 2.98 18.53 -0.43
C GLU A 10 2.20 17.22 -0.55
N THR A 11 0.89 17.29 -0.36
CA THR A 11 0.00 16.13 -0.32
C THR A 11 -1.08 16.23 -1.40
N VAL A 12 -1.50 15.07 -1.95
CA VAL A 12 -2.57 14.98 -2.96
C VAL A 12 -3.56 13.89 -2.56
N TRP A 13 -4.83 14.16 -2.71
CA TRP A 13 -5.89 13.16 -2.72
C TRP A 13 -6.36 12.93 -4.15
N LEU A 14 -5.96 11.77 -4.70
CA LEU A 14 -6.31 11.33 -6.05
C LEU A 14 -7.61 10.53 -5.99
N VAL A 15 -8.70 11.10 -6.49
CA VAL A 15 -10.05 10.51 -6.42
C VAL A 15 -10.26 9.58 -7.60
N LEU A 16 -10.01 8.29 -7.41
CA LEU A 16 -10.17 7.24 -8.43
C LEU A 16 -11.49 6.48 -8.30
N ASP A 17 -12.08 6.50 -7.10
CA ASP A 17 -13.33 5.84 -6.74
C ASP A 17 -13.95 6.48 -5.50
N ASP A 18 -15.02 5.85 -4.97
CA ASP A 18 -15.78 6.33 -3.81
C ASP A 18 -15.19 5.81 -2.47
N ALA A 19 -13.89 5.45 -2.42
CA ALA A 19 -13.26 4.89 -1.21
C ALA A 19 -13.22 5.89 -0.06
N TRP A 20 -12.97 7.16 -0.37
CA TRP A 20 -12.85 8.23 0.59
C TRP A 20 -13.94 9.29 0.37
N GLU A 21 -14.74 9.52 1.38
CA GLU A 21 -15.74 10.58 1.42
C GLU A 21 -15.64 11.30 2.77
N PHE A 22 -15.44 12.61 2.72
CA PHE A 22 -15.32 13.46 3.90
C PHE A 22 -16.57 14.33 4.03
N ASN A 23 -17.48 13.95 4.91
CA ASN A 23 -18.70 14.71 5.23
C ASN A 23 -18.54 15.56 6.49
N GLU A 24 -17.45 15.41 7.23
CA GLU A 24 -17.14 16.10 8.47
C GLU A 24 -15.73 16.71 8.39
N PRO A 25 -15.45 17.77 9.15
CA PRO A 25 -14.09 18.32 9.23
C PRO A 25 -13.12 17.25 9.77
N LEU A 26 -11.98 17.09 9.10
CA LEU A 26 -10.92 16.19 9.52
C LEU A 26 -10.02 16.88 10.58
N SER A 27 -9.37 16.09 11.41
CA SER A 27 -8.42 16.56 12.42
C SER A 27 -7.08 17.03 11.82
N PHE A 28 -6.88 16.92 10.53
CA PHE A 28 -5.68 17.28 9.80
C PHE A 28 -6.00 18.07 8.51
N GLU A 29 -4.99 18.69 7.92
CA GLU A 29 -5.14 19.41 6.65
C GLU A 29 -5.48 18.44 5.52
N VAL A 30 -6.63 18.68 4.87
CA VAL A 30 -7.10 17.84 3.75
C VAL A 30 -6.15 17.99 2.57
N PRO A 31 -5.64 16.88 2.01
CA PRO A 31 -4.80 16.94 0.82
C PRO A 31 -5.50 17.63 -0.35
N LYS A 32 -4.71 18.23 -1.25
CA LYS A 32 -5.25 18.80 -2.49
C LYS A 32 -6.01 17.75 -3.28
N ARG A 33 -7.33 17.91 -3.40
CA ARG A 33 -8.20 17.00 -4.14
C ARG A 33 -7.99 17.10 -5.64
N VAL A 34 -7.84 15.98 -6.31
CA VAL A 34 -7.70 15.85 -7.76
C VAL A 34 -8.65 14.77 -8.26
N GLU A 35 -9.56 15.17 -9.14
CA GLU A 35 -10.55 14.27 -9.72
C GLU A 35 -9.95 13.40 -10.83
N ALA A 36 -10.06 12.09 -10.67
CA ALA A 36 -9.63 11.08 -11.64
C ALA A 36 -10.65 9.93 -11.74
N LEU A 37 -11.92 10.17 -11.36
CA LEU A 37 -12.99 9.16 -11.33
C LEU A 37 -13.24 8.50 -12.69
N GLU A 38 -13.08 9.25 -13.79
CA GLU A 38 -13.25 8.70 -15.14
C GLU A 38 -12.17 7.67 -15.50
N SER A 39 -10.97 7.82 -14.95
CA SER A 39 -9.85 6.89 -15.15
C SER A 39 -9.97 5.65 -14.27
N GLY A 40 -10.64 5.76 -13.11
CA GLY A 40 -10.74 4.70 -12.12
C GLY A 40 -11.14 3.34 -12.68
N PRO A 41 -12.29 3.19 -13.38
CA PRO A 41 -12.73 1.89 -13.89
C PRO A 41 -11.71 1.19 -14.80
N SER A 42 -10.94 1.95 -15.58
CA SER A 42 -9.94 1.39 -16.50
C SER A 42 -8.61 1.01 -15.83
N LEU A 43 -8.35 1.59 -14.66
CA LEU A 43 -7.15 1.32 -13.87
C LEU A 43 -7.37 0.26 -12.79
N ARG A 44 -8.61 0.01 -12.38
CA ARG A 44 -8.95 -0.86 -11.26
C ARG A 44 -8.49 -2.29 -11.45
N TYR A 45 -7.82 -2.88 -10.43
CA TYR A 45 -7.42 -4.27 -10.31
C TYR A 45 -6.30 -4.69 -11.29
N ILE A 46 -6.60 -4.69 -12.57
CA ILE A 46 -5.65 -4.96 -13.67
C ILE A 46 -5.82 -3.91 -14.76
N THR A 47 -4.73 -3.50 -15.38
CA THR A 47 -4.78 -2.51 -16.46
C THR A 47 -3.69 -2.75 -17.50
N SER A 48 -3.81 -2.07 -18.64
CA SER A 48 -2.83 -2.15 -19.71
C SER A 48 -1.75 -1.06 -19.59
N GLN A 49 -0.58 -1.31 -20.17
CA GLN A 49 0.49 -0.33 -20.29
C GLN A 49 0.00 0.98 -20.94
N ARG A 50 -0.83 0.88 -21.98
CA ARG A 50 -1.43 2.05 -22.67
C ARG A 50 -2.28 2.92 -21.72
N MET A 51 -3.07 2.31 -20.84
CA MET A 51 -3.88 3.05 -19.87
C MET A 51 -3.02 3.74 -18.82
N ILE A 52 -1.95 3.08 -18.38
CA ILE A 52 -0.96 3.69 -17.48
C ILE A 52 -0.28 4.90 -18.13
N GLU A 53 0.14 4.79 -19.39
CA GLU A 53 0.76 5.89 -20.12
C GLU A 53 -0.18 7.07 -20.29
N ARG A 54 -1.45 6.82 -20.63
CA ARG A 54 -2.49 7.84 -20.70
C ARG A 54 -2.69 8.52 -19.34
N PHE A 55 -2.81 7.75 -18.28
CA PHE A 55 -2.97 8.25 -16.93
C PHE A 55 -1.77 9.10 -16.49
N CYS A 56 -0.54 8.65 -16.77
CA CYS A 56 0.66 9.42 -16.48
C CYS A 56 0.74 10.72 -17.29
N ALA A 57 0.30 10.72 -18.55
CA ALA A 57 0.27 11.92 -19.38
C ALA A 57 -0.70 12.97 -18.84
N GLU A 58 -1.82 12.54 -18.27
CA GLU A 58 -2.86 13.42 -17.73
C GLU A 58 -2.56 13.90 -16.30
N PHE A 59 -2.06 13.00 -15.44
CA PHE A 59 -1.95 13.23 -14.00
C PHE A 59 -0.51 13.20 -13.46
N GLY A 60 0.49 12.84 -14.25
CA GLY A 60 1.86 12.64 -13.76
C GLY A 60 2.51 13.87 -13.11
N GLU A 61 2.19 15.08 -13.60
CA GLU A 61 2.73 16.34 -13.07
C GLU A 61 2.15 16.73 -11.71
N ILE A 62 1.00 16.16 -11.33
CA ILE A 62 0.36 16.49 -10.05
C ILE A 62 0.75 15.54 -8.92
N PHE A 63 1.49 14.46 -9.21
CA PHE A 63 1.97 13.58 -8.16
C PHE A 63 2.83 14.36 -7.16
N ARG A 64 2.65 14.05 -5.90
CA ARG A 64 3.36 14.66 -4.77
C ARG A 64 4.00 13.55 -3.95
N PRO A 65 4.94 13.88 -3.08
CA PRO A 65 5.57 12.87 -2.22
C PRO A 65 4.57 12.03 -1.43
N PHE A 66 3.44 12.62 -1.02
CA PHE A 66 2.41 11.90 -0.28
C PHE A 66 1.08 11.91 -1.02
N ILE A 67 0.52 10.71 -1.25
CA ILE A 67 -0.70 10.51 -2.04
C ILE A 67 -1.72 9.67 -1.28
N LEU A 68 -2.90 10.24 -1.04
CA LEU A 68 -4.10 9.51 -0.63
C LEU A 68 -4.85 9.09 -1.89
N PHE A 69 -5.22 7.81 -2.02
CA PHE A 69 -5.94 7.35 -3.20
C PHE A 69 -6.89 6.19 -2.89
N GLY A 70 -7.53 5.61 -3.87
CA GLY A 70 -8.66 4.70 -3.84
C GLY A 70 -8.55 3.41 -3.01
N SER A 71 -9.31 2.40 -3.40
CA SER A 71 -9.27 1.07 -2.80
C SER A 71 -7.95 0.34 -3.14
N GLY A 72 -7.67 -0.80 -2.48
CA GLY A 72 -6.49 -1.63 -2.73
C GLY A 72 -6.36 -2.14 -4.17
N ASP A 73 -7.47 -2.14 -4.93
CA ASP A 73 -7.45 -2.43 -6.36
C ASP A 73 -6.55 -1.48 -7.18
N PHE A 74 -6.17 -0.33 -6.63
CA PHE A 74 -5.30 0.64 -7.28
C PHE A 74 -3.87 0.62 -6.75
N HIS A 75 -3.50 -0.28 -5.83
CA HIS A 75 -2.19 -0.28 -5.18
C HIS A 75 -1.02 -0.34 -6.18
N HIS A 76 -1.23 -0.88 -7.39
CA HIS A 76 -0.21 -0.85 -8.45
C HIS A 76 0.19 0.57 -8.91
N LEU A 77 -0.58 1.59 -8.62
CA LEU A 77 -0.22 2.98 -8.94
C LEU A 77 0.94 3.48 -8.07
N THR A 78 1.20 2.89 -6.91
CA THR A 78 2.40 3.15 -6.09
C THR A 78 3.68 3.03 -6.93
N ALA A 79 3.74 2.06 -7.85
CA ALA A 79 4.88 1.92 -8.78
C ALA A 79 5.03 3.12 -9.75
N LEU A 80 4.00 3.95 -9.93
CA LEU A 80 4.09 5.21 -10.67
C LEU A 80 4.51 6.36 -9.76
N PHE A 81 3.93 6.44 -8.56
CA PHE A 81 4.18 7.55 -7.63
C PHE A 81 5.65 7.61 -7.21
N ILE A 82 6.29 6.47 -7.01
CA ILE A 82 7.71 6.41 -6.66
C ILE A 82 8.66 6.89 -7.76
N ARG A 83 8.21 7.07 -9.01
CA ARG A 83 9.05 7.56 -10.11
C ARG A 83 9.50 9.01 -9.94
N GLN A 84 8.83 9.77 -9.09
CA GLN A 84 9.22 11.14 -8.76
C GLN A 84 10.40 11.22 -7.78
N MET A 85 10.75 10.14 -7.10
CA MET A 85 11.87 10.10 -6.17
C MET A 85 13.19 10.33 -6.91
N LYS A 86 14.13 11.06 -6.27
CA LYS A 86 15.37 11.53 -6.92
C LYS A 86 16.65 10.93 -6.33
N GLU A 87 16.54 10.08 -5.33
CA GLU A 87 17.63 9.44 -4.63
C GLU A 87 17.36 7.95 -4.40
N PRO A 88 18.37 7.11 -4.17
CA PRO A 88 18.16 5.71 -3.81
C PRO A 88 17.36 5.57 -2.50
N PHE A 89 16.36 4.68 -2.49
CA PHE A 89 15.47 4.49 -1.33
C PHE A 89 15.02 3.04 -1.19
N VAL A 90 14.46 2.74 0.00
CA VAL A 90 13.76 1.49 0.30
C VAL A 90 12.26 1.77 0.35
N ILE A 91 11.44 0.83 -0.13
CA ILE A 91 9.99 0.86 0.03
C ILE A 91 9.61 -0.02 1.21
N LEU A 92 8.85 0.52 2.14
CA LEU A 92 8.15 -0.23 3.20
C LEU A 92 6.67 -0.26 2.87
N SER A 93 6.13 -1.45 2.64
CA SER A 93 4.72 -1.71 2.41
C SER A 93 4.13 -2.41 3.64
N PHE A 94 3.07 -1.83 4.20
CA PHE A 94 2.19 -2.52 5.14
C PHE A 94 0.98 -3.01 4.36
N ASP A 95 0.84 -4.33 4.23
CA ASP A 95 -0.09 -4.95 3.30
C ASP A 95 -0.40 -6.38 3.73
N ASN A 96 -1.64 -6.80 3.60
CA ASN A 96 -2.03 -8.19 3.82
C ASN A 96 -1.62 -9.11 2.65
N HIS A 97 -1.27 -8.53 1.50
CA HIS A 97 -0.84 -9.20 0.27
C HIS A 97 0.64 -8.93 0.01
N PRO A 98 1.39 -9.89 -0.53
CA PRO A 98 2.80 -9.67 -0.89
C PRO A 98 2.98 -8.91 -2.21
N ASP A 99 1.96 -8.78 -3.01
CA ASP A 99 1.88 -8.07 -4.30
C ASP A 99 3.04 -8.34 -5.27
N TRP A 100 3.53 -9.56 -5.26
CA TRP A 100 4.75 -10.03 -5.90
C TRP A 100 4.53 -10.98 -7.08
N VAL A 101 3.27 -11.17 -7.51
CA VAL A 101 2.92 -12.15 -8.52
C VAL A 101 3.64 -11.89 -9.84
N VAL A 102 4.38 -12.88 -10.30
CA VAL A 102 4.99 -12.88 -11.63
C VAL A 102 4.02 -13.54 -12.63
N GLY A 103 3.55 -12.77 -13.57
CA GLY A 103 2.55 -13.23 -14.54
C GLY A 103 2.52 -12.40 -15.81
N PRO A 104 1.67 -12.78 -16.77
CA PRO A 104 1.56 -12.08 -18.06
C PRO A 104 0.92 -10.70 -17.93
N VAL A 105 0.17 -10.44 -16.85
CA VAL A 105 -0.43 -9.13 -16.60
C VAL A 105 0.63 -8.21 -16.01
N HIS A 106 1.02 -7.21 -16.78
CA HIS A 106 2.11 -6.31 -16.45
C HIS A 106 1.74 -5.32 -15.32
N TRP A 107 0.49 -4.86 -15.29
CA TRP A 107 -0.03 -3.92 -14.31
C TRP A 107 -1.23 -4.52 -13.59
N SER A 108 -1.03 -4.91 -12.35
CA SER A 108 -2.07 -5.41 -11.44
C SER A 108 -1.73 -5.04 -10.00
N CYS A 109 -2.74 -4.92 -9.13
CA CYS A 109 -2.53 -4.70 -7.71
C CYS A 109 -1.63 -5.80 -7.12
N GLY A 110 -1.90 -7.07 -7.37
CA GLY A 110 -1.10 -8.21 -6.88
C GLY A 110 0.29 -8.38 -7.52
N GLY A 111 0.73 -7.47 -8.40
CA GLY A 111 2.04 -7.58 -9.08
C GLY A 111 2.90 -6.32 -9.05
N TRP A 112 2.46 -5.25 -8.38
CA TRP A 112 3.10 -3.93 -8.44
C TRP A 112 4.51 -3.90 -7.86
N VAL A 113 4.81 -4.73 -6.88
CA VAL A 113 6.15 -4.86 -6.30
C VAL A 113 7.20 -5.14 -7.38
N ASN A 114 6.85 -5.95 -8.38
CA ASN A 114 7.77 -6.22 -9.50
C ASN A 114 8.02 -4.96 -10.33
N ARG A 115 6.99 -4.11 -10.51
CA ARG A 115 7.13 -2.83 -11.23
C ARG A 115 7.98 -1.83 -10.44
N ALA A 116 7.79 -1.80 -9.12
CA ALA A 116 8.61 -0.98 -8.25
C ALA A 116 10.11 -1.38 -8.31
N LEU A 117 10.40 -2.68 -8.32
CA LEU A 117 11.76 -3.20 -8.41
C LEU A 117 12.47 -2.95 -9.76
N GLU A 118 11.74 -2.54 -10.79
CA GLU A 118 12.33 -2.09 -12.07
C GLU A 118 12.90 -0.67 -11.98
N ASN A 119 12.48 0.14 -11.01
CA ASN A 119 13.05 1.45 -10.80
C ASN A 119 14.47 1.30 -10.22
N PRO A 120 15.53 1.83 -10.90
CA PRO A 120 16.91 1.68 -10.46
C PRO A 120 17.22 2.36 -9.12
N LEU A 121 16.39 3.30 -8.67
CA LEU A 121 16.52 3.96 -7.37
C LEU A 121 15.94 3.12 -6.23
N VAL A 122 15.08 2.13 -6.50
CA VAL A 122 14.55 1.22 -5.50
C VAL A 122 15.61 0.18 -5.15
N GLN A 123 16.20 0.32 -3.98
CA GLN A 123 17.21 -0.63 -3.49
C GLN A 123 16.58 -1.93 -3.00
N GLN A 124 15.46 -1.82 -2.30
CA GLN A 124 14.73 -2.94 -1.74
C GLN A 124 13.25 -2.58 -1.56
N VAL A 125 12.38 -3.57 -1.68
CA VAL A 125 10.98 -3.50 -1.23
C VAL A 125 10.82 -4.44 -0.04
N ALA A 126 10.17 -3.98 1.03
CA ALA A 126 9.86 -4.81 2.19
C ALA A 126 8.35 -4.77 2.45
N VAL A 127 7.69 -5.92 2.35
CA VAL A 127 6.25 -6.07 2.58
C VAL A 127 6.03 -6.73 3.94
N TRP A 128 5.26 -6.05 4.79
CA TRP A 128 5.02 -6.43 6.17
C TRP A 128 3.56 -6.77 6.43
N GLY A 129 3.32 -7.94 7.03
CA GLY A 129 2.01 -8.31 7.53
C GLY A 129 1.18 -9.16 6.58
N CYS A 130 1.79 -9.79 5.58
CA CYS A 130 1.05 -10.64 4.64
C CYS A 130 0.39 -11.82 5.38
N GLY A 131 -0.93 -11.86 5.34
CA GLY A 131 -1.73 -12.90 6.00
C GLY A 131 -2.51 -13.77 5.03
N ASN A 132 -2.55 -13.38 3.76
CA ASN A 132 -3.27 -14.09 2.73
C ASN A 132 -2.57 -15.40 2.30
N PHE A 133 -3.22 -16.17 1.44
CA PHE A 133 -2.76 -17.50 1.01
C PHE A 133 -1.51 -17.47 0.10
N GLU A 134 -1.16 -16.32 -0.50
CA GLU A 134 -0.10 -16.23 -1.51
C GLU A 134 1.30 -16.53 -0.98
N CYS A 135 1.53 -16.32 0.33
CA CYS A 135 2.78 -16.71 0.98
C CYS A 135 2.87 -18.22 1.28
N GLY A 136 1.76 -18.96 1.14
CA GLY A 136 1.67 -20.40 1.34
C GLY A 136 1.93 -21.22 0.07
N PHE A 137 2.25 -22.53 0.24
CA PHE A 137 2.34 -23.47 -0.87
C PHE A 137 0.92 -23.87 -1.33
N PRO A 138 0.64 -24.00 -2.65
CA PRO A 138 1.59 -23.84 -3.79
C PRO A 138 1.69 -22.39 -4.32
N TRP A 139 0.90 -21.45 -3.83
CA TRP A 139 0.71 -20.12 -4.39
C TRP A 139 1.99 -19.28 -4.40
N ARG A 140 2.84 -19.42 -3.37
CA ARG A 140 4.15 -18.75 -3.30
C ARG A 140 5.08 -19.05 -4.50
N LEU A 141 4.79 -20.11 -5.27
CA LEU A 141 5.56 -20.42 -6.47
C LEU A 141 5.35 -19.40 -7.59
N ARG A 142 4.26 -18.63 -7.55
CA ARG A 142 3.95 -17.56 -8.50
C ARG A 142 4.60 -16.22 -8.10
N GLY A 143 5.15 -16.12 -6.89
CA GLY A 143 5.82 -14.92 -6.39
C GLY A 143 7.23 -14.73 -6.95
N ASN A 144 7.76 -13.51 -6.82
CA ASN A 144 9.11 -13.16 -7.26
C ASN A 144 10.21 -13.70 -6.33
N ARG A 145 10.39 -15.02 -6.37
CA ARG A 145 11.39 -15.74 -5.56
C ARG A 145 12.83 -15.30 -5.83
N SER A 146 13.11 -14.85 -7.06
CA SER A 146 14.45 -14.37 -7.41
C SER A 146 14.78 -13.08 -6.66
N ALA A 147 13.84 -12.14 -6.61
CA ALA A 147 14.02 -10.91 -5.85
C ALA A 147 14.13 -11.17 -4.34
N CYS A 148 13.37 -12.14 -3.79
CA CYS A 148 13.50 -12.53 -2.38
C CYS A 148 14.89 -13.12 -2.09
N ARG A 149 15.36 -14.05 -2.90
CA ARG A 149 16.68 -14.70 -2.71
C ARG A 149 17.86 -13.75 -2.89
N SER A 150 17.71 -12.74 -3.73
CA SER A 150 18.73 -11.70 -3.92
C SER A 150 18.71 -10.60 -2.84
N GLY A 151 17.74 -10.64 -1.92
CA GLY A 151 17.55 -9.62 -0.88
C GLY A 151 16.93 -8.31 -1.39
N ARG A 152 16.52 -8.22 -2.66
CA ARG A 152 15.83 -7.05 -3.20
C ARG A 152 14.36 -6.98 -2.79
N LEU A 153 13.77 -8.10 -2.42
CA LEU A 153 12.42 -8.19 -1.88
C LEU A 153 12.45 -8.92 -0.53
N TRP A 154 11.99 -8.24 0.50
CA TRP A 154 11.77 -8.77 1.84
C TRP A 154 10.28 -8.95 2.05
N VAL A 155 9.84 -10.17 2.39
CA VAL A 155 8.43 -10.44 2.70
C VAL A 155 8.33 -11.03 4.09
N ALA A 156 7.55 -10.37 4.95
CA ALA A 156 7.31 -10.75 6.33
C ALA A 156 5.85 -11.20 6.53
N PRO A 157 5.51 -12.47 6.19
CA PRO A 157 4.17 -12.99 6.37
C PRO A 157 3.88 -13.27 7.85
N TRP A 158 2.59 -13.18 8.22
CA TRP A 158 2.15 -13.69 9.51
C TRP A 158 2.33 -15.20 9.58
N ARG A 159 3.02 -15.66 10.64
CA ARG A 159 3.22 -17.10 10.88
C ARG A 159 1.90 -17.83 10.95
N SER A 160 1.82 -18.95 10.26
CA SER A 160 0.69 -19.86 10.26
C SER A 160 1.22 -21.28 10.46
N GLU A 161 0.59 -22.08 11.34
CA GLU A 161 0.93 -23.49 11.55
C GLU A 161 0.72 -24.35 10.30
N LYS A 162 -0.11 -23.87 9.36
CA LYS A 162 -0.42 -24.56 8.10
C LYS A 162 0.64 -24.36 7.03
N ASN A 163 1.56 -23.41 7.21
CA ASN A 163 2.54 -23.04 6.20
C ASN A 163 3.96 -23.37 6.67
N ASP A 164 4.66 -24.07 5.82
CA ASP A 164 6.12 -24.20 5.90
C ASP A 164 6.73 -23.07 5.06
N TYR A 165 7.47 -22.17 5.70
CA TYR A 165 8.06 -21.00 5.07
C TYR A 165 9.52 -21.26 4.72
N PRO A 166 9.94 -21.06 3.46
CA PRO A 166 11.34 -21.17 3.08
C PRO A 166 12.18 -20.03 3.66
N ASP A 167 13.49 -20.20 3.76
CA ASP A 167 14.46 -19.28 4.40
C ASP A 167 14.45 -17.85 3.81
N TRP A 168 13.96 -17.69 2.59
CA TRP A 168 13.85 -16.38 1.94
C TRP A 168 12.54 -15.63 2.27
N LEU A 169 11.66 -16.20 3.09
CA LEU A 169 10.54 -15.52 3.75
C LEU A 169 10.88 -15.32 5.23
N HIS A 170 10.36 -14.25 5.80
CA HIS A 170 10.68 -13.82 7.17
C HIS A 170 9.42 -13.80 8.05
N PRO A 171 8.84 -14.98 8.37
CA PRO A 171 7.56 -15.07 9.05
C PRO A 171 7.60 -14.43 10.44
N ILE A 172 6.61 -13.60 10.73
CA ILE A 172 6.44 -12.84 11.98
C ILE A 172 5.25 -13.35 12.79
N SER A 173 5.23 -13.07 14.06
CA SER A 173 4.10 -13.29 14.97
C SER A 173 3.73 -12.00 15.70
N THR A 174 2.57 -11.99 16.35
CA THR A 174 2.16 -10.86 17.19
C THR A 174 3.12 -10.56 18.33
N ALA A 175 3.87 -11.57 18.78
CA ALA A 175 4.84 -11.44 19.87
C ALA A 175 6.20 -10.88 19.42
N ASP A 176 6.62 -11.13 18.15
CA ASP A 176 7.99 -10.83 17.71
C ASP A 176 8.10 -9.83 16.55
N TRP A 177 7.01 -9.46 15.88
CA TRP A 177 7.06 -8.62 14.69
C TRP A 177 7.77 -7.27 14.91
N ARG A 178 7.58 -6.63 16.09
CA ARG A 178 8.25 -5.35 16.39
C ARG A 178 9.76 -5.53 16.50
N THR A 179 10.21 -6.60 17.12
CA THR A 179 11.64 -6.92 17.19
C THR A 179 12.23 -7.22 15.82
N ALA A 180 11.50 -7.96 14.99
CA ALA A 180 11.89 -8.22 13.60
C ALA A 180 11.95 -6.93 12.78
N PHE A 181 10.96 -6.04 12.94
CA PHE A 181 10.91 -4.74 12.27
C PHE A 181 12.09 -3.85 12.67
N ILE A 182 12.40 -3.74 13.97
CA ILE A 182 13.57 -3.01 14.46
C ILE A 182 14.85 -3.50 13.78
N ARG A 183 15.09 -4.82 13.82
CA ARG A 183 16.28 -5.44 13.21
C ARG A 183 16.36 -5.18 11.70
N PHE A 184 15.23 -5.24 11.01
CA PHE A 184 15.18 -4.94 9.60
C PHE A 184 15.57 -3.48 9.34
N ILE A 185 14.96 -2.52 10.04
CA ILE A 185 15.26 -1.08 9.87
C ILE A 185 16.74 -0.79 10.17
N GLU A 186 17.31 -1.44 11.18
CA GLU A 186 18.73 -1.31 11.51
C GLU A 186 19.67 -1.93 10.46
N SER A 187 19.18 -2.86 9.64
CA SER A 187 19.95 -3.52 8.58
C SER A 187 19.95 -2.77 7.25
N ILE A 188 18.99 -1.86 7.01
CA ILE A 188 18.93 -1.12 5.76
C ILE A 188 20.05 -0.08 5.67
N ARG A 189 20.62 0.09 4.45
CA ARG A 189 21.81 0.93 4.23
C ARG A 189 21.49 2.39 3.86
N THR A 190 20.25 2.66 3.45
CA THR A 190 19.81 4.01 3.09
C THR A 190 18.93 4.60 4.19
N SER A 191 19.03 5.90 4.40
CA SER A 191 18.14 6.63 5.29
C SER A 191 16.86 7.11 4.62
N ALA A 192 16.73 6.97 3.29
CA ALA A 192 15.56 7.40 2.53
C ALA A 192 14.57 6.25 2.38
N ILE A 193 13.35 6.44 2.87
CA ILE A 193 12.30 5.43 2.86
C ILE A 193 11.01 6.01 2.28
N TYR A 194 10.39 5.26 1.38
CA TYR A 194 9.03 5.46 0.92
C TYR A 194 8.11 4.50 1.65
N VAL A 195 7.02 4.98 2.25
CA VAL A 195 6.08 4.15 3.01
C VAL A 195 4.76 4.06 2.25
N THR A 196 4.31 2.86 1.92
CA THR A 196 2.98 2.62 1.37
C THR A 196 2.16 1.80 2.35
N VAL A 197 0.90 2.17 2.52
CA VAL A 197 -0.04 1.48 3.41
C VAL A 197 -1.28 1.11 2.62
N ASP A 198 -1.52 -0.19 2.48
CA ASP A 198 -2.85 -0.69 2.14
C ASP A 198 -3.61 -0.97 3.44
N LEU A 199 -4.80 -0.40 3.60
CA LEU A 199 -5.61 -0.59 4.81
C LEU A 199 -6.00 -2.03 5.08
N ASP A 200 -5.88 -2.91 4.08
CA ASP A 200 -6.16 -4.33 4.28
C ASP A 200 -5.14 -5.04 5.18
N CYS A 201 -3.97 -4.42 5.43
CA CYS A 201 -3.03 -4.90 6.45
C CYS A 201 -3.61 -4.88 7.87
N LEU A 202 -4.66 -4.06 8.09
CA LEU A 202 -5.31 -3.88 9.37
C LEU A 202 -6.35 -4.97 9.66
N ALA A 203 -6.57 -5.21 10.95
CA ALA A 203 -7.66 -6.05 11.43
C ALA A 203 -9.04 -5.47 11.07
N GLU A 204 -10.07 -6.31 10.99
CA GLU A 204 -11.45 -5.93 10.66
C GLU A 204 -12.08 -4.89 11.61
N SER A 205 -11.52 -4.74 12.82
CA SER A 205 -11.94 -3.69 13.75
C SER A 205 -11.47 -2.30 13.32
N ASP A 206 -10.42 -2.23 12.51
CA ASP A 206 -9.68 -1.01 12.20
C ASP A 206 -9.75 -0.60 10.73
N ALA A 207 -10.17 -1.49 9.83
CA ALA A 207 -10.45 -1.17 8.45
C ALA A 207 -11.56 -2.02 7.84
N VAL A 208 -12.28 -1.46 6.86
CA VAL A 208 -13.19 -2.17 5.96
C VAL A 208 -12.69 -1.96 4.53
N THR A 209 -12.30 -3.04 3.87
CA THR A 209 -11.60 -3.03 2.59
C THR A 209 -12.33 -3.86 1.54
N ASN A 210 -11.87 -3.85 0.30
CA ASN A 210 -12.37 -4.76 -0.74
C ASN A 210 -11.73 -6.16 -0.64
N TRP A 211 -10.63 -6.28 0.11
CA TRP A 211 -9.83 -7.49 0.27
C TRP A 211 -9.93 -8.09 1.68
N GLU A 212 -9.26 -9.20 1.92
CA GLU A 212 -9.19 -9.79 3.26
C GLU A 212 -8.37 -8.90 4.19
N ASN A 213 -8.86 -8.74 5.41
CA ASN A 213 -8.16 -7.98 6.43
C ASN A 213 -6.98 -8.77 7.03
N GLY A 214 -5.92 -8.03 7.34
CA GLY A 214 -4.72 -8.51 8.01
C GLY A 214 -4.86 -8.59 9.53
N ARG A 215 -3.74 -8.43 10.24
CA ARG A 215 -3.68 -8.58 11.69
C ARG A 215 -3.09 -7.37 12.42
N PHE A 216 -2.55 -6.38 11.72
CA PHE A 216 -2.10 -5.16 12.37
C PHE A 216 -3.29 -4.39 12.95
N LEU A 217 -3.04 -3.72 14.06
CA LEU A 217 -3.93 -2.73 14.62
C LEU A 217 -3.45 -1.33 14.22
N LEU A 218 -4.32 -0.32 14.29
CA LEU A 218 -3.91 1.07 14.07
C LEU A 218 -2.75 1.48 14.97
N ALA A 219 -2.75 1.03 16.23
CA ALA A 219 -1.65 1.27 17.16
C ALA A 219 -0.31 0.63 16.74
N ASP A 220 -0.36 -0.41 15.92
CA ASP A 220 0.85 -1.05 15.38
C ASP A 220 1.46 -0.20 14.25
N LEU A 221 0.63 0.34 13.35
CA LEU A 221 1.08 1.27 12.30
C LEU A 221 1.60 2.57 12.91
N ASP A 222 0.88 3.13 13.89
CA ASP A 222 1.34 4.32 14.62
C ASP A 222 2.74 4.08 15.21
N TRP A 223 2.92 2.98 15.93
CA TRP A 223 4.21 2.62 16.49
C TRP A 223 5.29 2.45 15.43
N ALA A 224 5.00 1.72 14.33
CA ALA A 224 5.99 1.41 13.30
C ALA A 224 6.46 2.67 12.55
N ILE A 225 5.53 3.53 12.13
CA ILE A 225 5.85 4.76 11.38
C ILE A 225 6.59 5.76 12.28
N ASN A 226 6.16 5.92 13.55
CA ASN A 226 6.86 6.77 14.52
C ASN A 226 8.26 6.24 14.87
N PHE A 227 8.44 4.91 14.96
CA PHE A 227 9.76 4.32 15.12
C PHE A 227 10.64 4.59 13.90
N LEU A 228 10.09 4.41 12.69
CA LEU A 228 10.79 4.64 11.42
C LEU A 228 11.29 6.08 11.32
N ARG A 229 10.48 7.08 11.66
CA ARG A 229 10.86 8.51 11.65
C ARG A 229 12.07 8.84 12.53
N LYS A 230 12.26 8.10 13.63
CA LYS A 230 13.41 8.27 14.52
C LYS A 230 14.70 7.69 13.94
N LYS A 231 14.60 6.82 12.93
CA LYS A 231 15.73 6.06 12.38
C LYS A 231 16.06 6.43 10.94
N ALA A 232 15.08 6.91 10.20
CA ALA A 232 15.21 7.19 8.78
C ALA A 232 14.35 8.41 8.37
N ARG A 233 14.57 8.89 7.17
CA ARG A 233 13.81 9.97 6.56
C ARG A 233 12.72 9.39 5.65
N ILE A 234 11.47 9.64 5.97
CA ILE A 234 10.35 9.31 5.07
C ILE A 234 10.33 10.38 3.98
N ILE A 235 10.67 9.97 2.76
CA ILE A 235 10.79 10.87 1.59
C ILE A 235 9.50 10.96 0.78
N GLY A 236 8.53 10.11 1.08
CA GLY A 236 7.23 10.05 0.46
C GLY A 236 6.45 8.84 0.96
N GLY A 237 5.21 8.78 0.59
CA GLY A 237 4.35 7.65 0.94
C GLY A 237 2.97 7.75 0.32
N ASP A 238 2.23 6.66 0.42
CA ASP A 238 0.84 6.64 0.00
C ASP A 238 -0.04 5.80 0.92
N LEU A 239 -1.32 6.09 0.86
CA LEU A 239 -2.36 5.38 1.61
C LEU A 239 -3.52 5.04 0.69
N SER A 240 -3.86 3.75 0.65
CA SER A 240 -4.99 3.18 -0.10
C SER A 240 -5.74 2.12 0.73
N GLY A 241 -6.65 1.42 0.09
CA GLY A 241 -7.25 0.20 0.62
C GLY A 241 -8.62 0.37 1.25
N ALA A 242 -9.17 1.58 1.38
CA ALA A 242 -10.53 1.73 1.87
C ALA A 242 -11.54 1.11 0.90
N PHE A 243 -12.61 0.55 1.44
CA PHE A 243 -13.65 -0.10 0.63
C PHE A 243 -14.30 0.88 -0.35
N SER A 244 -14.46 0.43 -1.59
CA SER A 244 -15.24 1.12 -2.62
C SER A 244 -16.07 0.13 -3.44
N PRO A 245 -17.31 0.49 -3.83
CA PRO A 245 -18.06 -0.30 -4.80
C PRO A 245 -17.25 -0.49 -6.09
N THR A 246 -17.14 -1.74 -6.55
CA THR A 246 -16.30 -2.06 -7.71
C THR A 246 -16.98 -1.63 -9.01
N ARG A 247 -16.28 -0.84 -9.82
CA ARG A 247 -16.65 -0.46 -11.18
C ARG A 247 -15.49 -0.76 -12.11
N TYR A 248 -15.73 -1.50 -13.17
CA TYR A 248 -14.73 -1.93 -14.14
C TYR A 248 -15.05 -1.42 -15.54
N ALA A 249 -14.04 -1.05 -16.32
CA ALA A 249 -14.19 -0.60 -17.70
C ALA A 249 -14.40 -1.76 -18.67
N SER A 250 -14.00 -2.99 -18.32
CA SER A 250 -14.13 -4.15 -19.18
C SER A 250 -14.75 -5.34 -18.47
N TRP A 251 -15.41 -6.22 -19.25
CA TRP A 251 -15.96 -7.47 -18.74
C TRP A 251 -14.88 -8.39 -18.18
N PHE A 252 -13.68 -8.39 -18.80
CA PHE A 252 -12.54 -9.20 -18.36
C PHE A 252 -12.08 -8.80 -16.95
N GLN A 253 -11.92 -7.50 -16.68
CA GLN A 253 -11.62 -6.99 -15.33
C GLN A 253 -12.72 -7.41 -14.35
N SER A 254 -13.99 -7.28 -14.76
CA SER A 254 -15.13 -7.64 -13.92
C SER A 254 -15.16 -9.11 -13.54
N VAL A 255 -14.89 -10.01 -14.50
CA VAL A 255 -14.84 -11.46 -14.24
C VAL A 255 -13.64 -11.80 -13.37
N ALA A 256 -12.45 -11.32 -13.72
CA ALA A 256 -11.23 -11.58 -12.97
C ALA A 256 -11.34 -11.06 -11.53
N GLY A 257 -11.80 -9.82 -11.34
CA GLY A 257 -11.99 -9.26 -10.00
C GLY A 257 -13.04 -10.01 -9.17
N ARG A 258 -14.16 -10.44 -9.76
CA ARG A 258 -15.18 -11.24 -9.04
C ARG A 258 -14.70 -12.62 -8.61
N LEU A 259 -13.75 -13.20 -9.33
CA LEU A 259 -13.16 -14.50 -8.99
C LEU A 259 -12.11 -14.39 -7.87
N ASP A 260 -11.47 -13.24 -7.77
CA ASP A 260 -10.33 -13.02 -6.87
C ASP A 260 -10.74 -12.33 -5.57
N HIS A 261 -11.65 -11.36 -5.63
CA HIS A 261 -12.12 -10.67 -4.43
C HIS A 261 -12.85 -11.61 -3.47
N PRO A 262 -12.61 -11.48 -2.17
CA PRO A 262 -13.32 -12.23 -1.16
C PRO A 262 -14.79 -11.85 -1.13
N ARG A 263 -15.63 -12.72 -0.57
CA ARG A 263 -17.03 -12.39 -0.32
C ARG A 263 -17.10 -11.29 0.74
N GLN A 264 -17.66 -10.15 0.35
CA GLN A 264 -17.82 -9.00 1.23
C GLN A 264 -18.75 -9.32 2.40
N ARG A 265 -18.35 -8.92 3.60
CA ARG A 265 -19.25 -8.92 4.76
C ARG A 265 -20.24 -7.78 4.65
N SER A 266 -21.47 -8.02 5.10
CA SER A 266 -22.50 -6.98 5.17
C SER A 266 -22.16 -6.02 6.32
N VAL A 267 -21.56 -4.89 6.00
CA VAL A 267 -21.32 -3.78 6.92
C VAL A 267 -22.10 -2.58 6.41
N THR A 268 -22.84 -1.90 7.29
CA THR A 268 -23.57 -0.68 6.88
C THR A 268 -22.61 0.40 6.42
N ASP A 269 -23.01 1.19 5.44
CA ASP A 269 -22.18 2.28 4.88
C ASP A 269 -21.69 3.25 5.95
N ARG A 270 -22.55 3.63 6.88
CA ARG A 270 -22.20 4.51 8.00
C ARG A 270 -21.08 3.93 8.86
N LYS A 271 -21.18 2.64 9.24
CA LYS A 271 -20.17 1.97 10.07
C LYS A 271 -18.84 1.85 9.32
N ARG A 272 -18.91 1.47 8.04
CA ARG A 272 -17.73 1.38 7.16
C ARG A 272 -16.98 2.70 7.07
N ARG A 273 -17.69 3.79 6.75
CA ARG A 273 -17.10 5.13 6.66
C ARG A 273 -16.46 5.56 7.99
N SER A 274 -17.15 5.34 9.11
CA SER A 274 -16.61 5.68 10.43
C SER A 274 -15.33 4.93 10.76
N ILE A 275 -15.24 3.62 10.43
CA ILE A 275 -14.03 2.82 10.67
C ILE A 275 -12.89 3.32 9.79
N ASN A 276 -13.11 3.49 8.48
CA ASN A 276 -12.05 3.91 7.55
C ASN A 276 -11.62 5.36 7.80
N LEU A 277 -12.54 6.24 8.21
CA LEU A 277 -12.19 7.60 8.58
C LEU A 277 -11.27 7.63 9.80
N ARG A 278 -11.57 6.82 10.84
CA ARG A 278 -10.67 6.68 11.99
C ARG A 278 -9.28 6.16 11.58
N ALA A 279 -9.22 5.20 10.65
CA ALA A 279 -7.95 4.71 10.14
C ALA A 279 -7.16 5.83 9.43
N LEU A 280 -7.84 6.60 8.59
CA LEU A 280 -7.26 7.76 7.92
C LEU A 280 -6.75 8.81 8.91
N GLU A 281 -7.53 9.16 9.93
CA GLU A 281 -7.17 10.17 10.95
C GLU A 281 -5.96 9.77 11.79
N VAL A 282 -5.69 8.47 11.92
CA VAL A 282 -4.47 7.98 12.57
C VAL A 282 -3.31 7.88 11.59
N VAL A 283 -3.50 7.21 10.46
CA VAL A 283 -2.37 6.85 9.57
C VAL A 283 -1.88 8.05 8.75
N TRP A 284 -2.78 8.88 8.23
CA TRP A 284 -2.38 9.95 7.33
C TRP A 284 -1.49 11.02 8.00
N PRO A 285 -1.84 11.55 9.18
CA PRO A 285 -0.98 12.52 9.86
C PRO A 285 0.40 11.96 10.20
N ILE A 286 0.48 10.73 10.71
CA ILE A 286 1.78 10.12 11.04
C ILE A 286 2.61 9.81 9.78
N LEU A 287 1.98 9.56 8.64
CA LEU A 287 2.66 9.33 7.37
C LEU A 287 3.20 10.63 6.76
N THR A 288 2.47 11.73 6.88
CA THR A 288 2.76 13.01 6.20
C THR A 288 3.49 14.03 7.04
N GLN A 289 3.63 13.85 8.36
CA GLN A 289 4.42 14.75 9.19
C GLN A 289 5.87 14.82 8.66
N ALA A 290 6.35 16.05 8.46
CA ALA A 290 7.73 16.32 8.04
C ALA A 290 8.71 16.25 9.22
#